data_e0f7a08bc3f3b179198792f1d3677a16
#
_entry.id   e0f7a08bc3f3b179198792f1d3677a16
#
_cell.length_a   1.000
_cell.length_b   1.000
_cell.length_c   1.000
_cell.angle_alpha   90.00
_cell.angle_beta   90.00
_cell.angle_gamma   90.00
#
_symmetry.space_group_name_H-M   'P 1'
#
loop_
_entity.id
_entity.type
_entity.pdbx_description
1 polymer ?
#
loop_
_entity_poly.entity_id
_entity_poly.type
_entity_poly.pdbx_seq_one_letter_code
_entity_poly.pdbx_strand_id
1 'polypeptide(L)'
;MKLTKILILLLAFWLEPLSASPYFSFKKYQVEDGLSHNTVWCAIQDSYGFIWLGTSDGLNRYDGRGNKVYRNVLNDKFSLENNFVEALIEEDQNIWVGTNSGLYIYDRATDRFSYFDKTTQYGVYVSSEIKKIVKTENGLLWIATLGQGLFIYDPKTEVLTQNSIQTSFVWDVCQSYDKKKVYVSSLQEGLLCFDENGKFLQSYKVSSDVNSSDSYKINCVLDVEGEVWLGAGNNLLGRLNRQTGTVENYMAPSLNFGAVRSLLKYTENELLVGTDNGLYLFNRESKTFL
;
A
#
# COMPACT_ATOMS: atom_id res chain seq x y z
N MET A 1 -16.07 -38.81 47.72
CA MET A 1 -16.31 -37.39 47.44
C MET A 1 -15.03 -36.56 47.21
N LYS A 2 -13.85 -36.89 47.78
CA LYS A 2 -12.60 -36.14 47.55
C LYS A 2 -11.88 -36.49 46.23
N LEU A 3 -11.95 -37.75 45.78
CA LEU A 3 -11.32 -38.15 44.50
C LEU A 3 -12.01 -37.56 43.25
N THR A 4 -13.33 -37.46 43.25
CA THR A 4 -14.10 -36.90 42.12
C THR A 4 -13.85 -35.40 41.92
N LYS A 5 -13.59 -34.65 43.00
CA LYS A 5 -13.23 -33.23 42.91
C LYS A 5 -11.81 -33.01 42.36
N ILE A 6 -10.87 -33.90 42.62
CA ILE A 6 -9.51 -33.83 42.10
C ILE A 6 -9.50 -34.17 40.60
N LEU A 7 -10.30 -35.14 40.18
CA LEU A 7 -10.43 -35.51 38.76
C LEU A 7 -11.02 -34.38 37.91
N ILE A 8 -12.01 -33.67 38.44
CA ILE A 8 -12.61 -32.49 37.76
C ILE A 8 -11.63 -31.31 37.67
N LEU A 9 -10.78 -31.10 38.69
CA LEU A 9 -9.75 -30.07 38.69
C LEU A 9 -8.63 -30.39 37.68
N LEU A 10 -8.25 -31.67 37.53
CA LEU A 10 -7.25 -32.10 36.55
C LEU A 10 -7.75 -32.02 35.10
N LEU A 11 -9.05 -32.24 34.85
CA LEU A 11 -9.67 -32.08 33.53
C LEU A 11 -9.81 -30.60 33.14
N ALA A 12 -9.96 -29.69 34.09
CA ALA A 12 -10.05 -28.25 33.80
C ALA A 12 -8.70 -27.63 33.39
N PHE A 13 -7.57 -28.26 33.70
CA PHE A 13 -6.23 -27.81 33.32
C PHE A 13 -5.82 -28.18 31.88
N TRP A 14 -6.61 -29.02 31.18
CA TRP A 14 -6.33 -29.48 29.82
C TRP A 14 -7.23 -28.80 28.77
N LEU A 15 -8.06 -27.85 29.15
CA LEU A 15 -8.75 -26.98 28.19
C LEU A 15 -7.80 -25.83 27.77
N GLU A 16 -6.80 -26.18 26.97
CA GLU A 16 -6.16 -25.18 26.13
C GLU A 16 -7.27 -24.51 25.31
N PRO A 17 -7.33 -23.16 25.28
CA PRO A 17 -8.29 -22.51 24.38
C PRO A 17 -7.96 -23.00 22.98
N LEU A 18 -8.88 -23.76 22.37
CA LEU A 18 -8.81 -24.05 20.93
C LEU A 18 -8.84 -22.68 20.24
N SER A 19 -7.68 -22.14 19.95
CA SER A 19 -7.55 -20.99 19.06
C SER A 19 -7.97 -21.48 17.68
N ALA A 20 -9.22 -21.21 17.33
CA ALA A 20 -9.70 -21.48 15.97
C ALA A 20 -8.87 -20.58 15.05
N SER A 21 -8.01 -21.17 14.24
CA SER A 21 -7.35 -20.45 13.16
C SER A 21 -8.42 -19.78 12.31
N PRO A 22 -8.28 -18.50 11.94
CA PRO A 22 -9.27 -17.83 11.11
C PRO A 22 -9.38 -18.60 9.78
N TYR A 23 -10.59 -19.08 9.50
CA TYR A 23 -10.86 -19.78 8.24
C TYR A 23 -11.16 -18.74 7.16
N PHE A 24 -10.23 -18.55 6.22
CA PHE A 24 -10.43 -17.69 5.06
C PHE A 24 -11.03 -18.53 3.92
N SER A 25 -12.18 -18.09 3.40
CA SER A 25 -12.72 -18.59 2.15
C SER A 25 -12.39 -17.61 1.04
N PHE A 26 -11.63 -18.04 0.05
CA PHE A 26 -11.23 -17.20 -1.09
C PHE A 26 -12.05 -17.55 -2.33
N LYS A 27 -12.60 -16.51 -2.97
CA LYS A 27 -13.13 -16.62 -4.32
C LYS A 27 -12.09 -16.03 -5.27
N LYS A 28 -11.63 -16.83 -6.21
CA LYS A 28 -10.74 -16.38 -7.28
C LYS A 28 -11.55 -15.62 -8.32
N TYR A 29 -11.01 -14.48 -8.76
CA TYR A 29 -11.59 -13.62 -9.79
C TYR A 29 -10.55 -13.42 -10.88
N GLN A 30 -10.89 -13.77 -12.12
CA GLN A 30 -9.95 -13.84 -13.24
C GLN A 30 -10.54 -13.20 -14.51
N VAL A 31 -9.76 -13.21 -15.60
CA VAL A 31 -10.21 -12.72 -16.91
C VAL A 31 -11.47 -13.45 -17.37
N GLU A 32 -11.61 -14.74 -17.07
CA GLU A 32 -12.79 -15.55 -17.37
C GLU A 32 -14.05 -15.05 -16.64
N ASP A 33 -13.88 -14.36 -15.50
CA ASP A 33 -14.97 -13.74 -14.74
C ASP A 33 -15.22 -12.27 -15.14
N GLY A 34 -14.52 -11.79 -16.18
CA GLY A 34 -14.70 -10.46 -16.73
C GLY A 34 -13.68 -9.40 -16.23
N LEU A 35 -12.62 -9.83 -15.56
CA LEU A 35 -11.50 -8.93 -15.22
C LEU A 35 -10.67 -8.62 -16.48
N SER A 36 -10.14 -7.42 -16.58
CA SER A 36 -9.36 -7.02 -17.77
C SER A 36 -8.00 -7.71 -17.88
N HIS A 37 -7.39 -8.04 -16.74
CA HIS A 37 -6.12 -8.77 -16.64
C HIS A 37 -5.98 -9.45 -15.28
N ASN A 38 -5.31 -10.61 -15.20
CA ASN A 38 -5.14 -11.37 -13.96
C ASN A 38 -4.19 -10.73 -12.96
N THR A 39 -3.32 -9.81 -13.38
CA THR A 39 -2.48 -9.03 -12.48
C THR A 39 -3.22 -7.78 -12.03
N VAL A 40 -3.59 -7.75 -10.76
CA VAL A 40 -4.21 -6.60 -10.09
C VAL A 40 -3.15 -5.92 -9.24
N TRP A 41 -2.89 -4.63 -9.49
CA TRP A 41 -1.90 -3.83 -8.78
C TRP A 41 -2.48 -3.09 -7.59
N CYS A 42 -3.71 -2.62 -7.73
CA CYS A 42 -4.39 -1.84 -6.71
C CYS A 42 -5.89 -2.09 -6.71
N ALA A 43 -6.51 -1.89 -5.55
CA ALA A 43 -7.95 -1.99 -5.37
C ALA A 43 -8.42 -0.96 -4.36
N ILE A 44 -9.57 -0.34 -4.62
CA ILE A 44 -10.29 0.50 -3.67
C ILE A 44 -11.78 0.18 -3.73
N GLN A 45 -12.47 0.39 -2.62
CA GLN A 45 -13.93 0.52 -2.61
C GLN A 45 -14.28 1.99 -2.52
N ASP A 46 -15.10 2.46 -3.44
CA ASP A 46 -15.53 3.84 -3.45
C ASP A 46 -16.73 4.11 -2.52
N SER A 47 -17.07 5.37 -2.32
CA SER A 47 -18.18 5.80 -1.46
C SER A 47 -19.56 5.32 -1.93
N TYR A 48 -19.70 4.87 -3.18
CA TYR A 48 -20.91 4.27 -3.75
C TYR A 48 -20.96 2.74 -3.58
N GLY A 49 -19.87 2.14 -3.07
CA GLY A 49 -19.76 0.69 -2.87
C GLY A 49 -19.20 -0.08 -4.06
N PHE A 50 -18.84 0.56 -5.17
CA PHE A 50 -18.15 -0.09 -6.28
C PHE A 50 -16.72 -0.44 -5.89
N ILE A 51 -16.24 -1.59 -6.36
CA ILE A 51 -14.83 -1.96 -6.22
C ILE A 51 -14.11 -1.62 -7.52
N TRP A 52 -13.09 -0.79 -7.42
CA TRP A 52 -12.23 -0.44 -8.52
C TRP A 52 -10.94 -1.24 -8.44
N LEU A 53 -10.54 -1.83 -9.56
CA LEU A 53 -9.37 -2.69 -9.68
C LEU A 53 -8.47 -2.16 -10.80
N GLY A 54 -7.28 -1.70 -10.42
CA GLY A 54 -6.24 -1.34 -11.38
C GLY A 54 -5.43 -2.55 -11.78
N THR A 55 -5.29 -2.77 -13.08
CA THR A 55 -4.61 -3.96 -13.63
C THR A 55 -3.52 -3.58 -14.63
N SER A 56 -2.80 -4.59 -15.12
CA SER A 56 -1.83 -4.39 -16.20
C SER A 56 -2.46 -4.06 -17.56
N ASP A 57 -3.79 -4.20 -17.72
CA ASP A 57 -4.49 -3.92 -18.98
C ASP A 57 -5.87 -3.29 -18.77
N GLY A 58 -5.90 -2.20 -18.04
CA GLY A 58 -7.08 -1.37 -17.84
C GLY A 58 -7.51 -1.24 -16.39
N LEU A 59 -8.50 -0.37 -16.20
CA LEU A 59 -9.20 -0.13 -14.97
C LEU A 59 -10.55 -0.85 -15.00
N ASN A 60 -10.88 -1.54 -13.92
CA ASN A 60 -12.15 -2.27 -13.80
C ASN A 60 -12.99 -1.64 -12.68
N ARG A 61 -14.29 -1.47 -12.93
CA ARG A 61 -15.28 -1.12 -11.92
C ARG A 61 -16.25 -2.28 -11.73
N TYR A 62 -16.19 -2.91 -10.58
CA TYR A 62 -17.05 -4.04 -10.22
C TYR A 62 -18.24 -3.58 -9.38
N ASP A 63 -19.45 -3.96 -9.76
CA ASP A 63 -20.71 -3.55 -9.14
C ASP A 63 -21.37 -4.66 -8.29
N GLY A 64 -20.64 -5.75 -8.01
CA GLY A 64 -21.16 -6.94 -7.34
C GLY A 64 -21.71 -8.00 -8.30
N ARG A 65 -21.90 -7.69 -9.58
CA ARG A 65 -22.43 -8.60 -10.61
C ARG A 65 -21.48 -8.77 -11.79
N GLY A 66 -20.88 -7.66 -12.25
CA GLY A 66 -19.98 -7.67 -13.38
C GLY A 66 -18.99 -6.52 -13.35
N ASN A 67 -18.04 -6.55 -14.30
CA ASN A 67 -17.05 -5.51 -14.48
C ASN A 67 -17.40 -4.59 -15.64
N LYS A 68 -17.28 -3.29 -15.43
CA LYS A 68 -17.09 -2.32 -16.51
C LYS A 68 -15.59 -2.08 -16.64
N VAL A 69 -15.05 -2.34 -17.83
CA VAL A 69 -13.63 -2.18 -18.14
C VAL A 69 -13.40 -0.89 -18.88
N TYR A 70 -12.41 -0.13 -18.42
CA TYR A 70 -11.94 1.11 -19.06
C TYR A 70 -10.52 0.89 -19.56
N ARG A 71 -10.29 1.24 -20.83
CA ARG A 71 -9.01 1.14 -21.53
C ARG A 71 -8.76 2.35 -22.39
N ASN A 72 -7.57 2.44 -22.92
CA ASN A 72 -7.26 3.36 -24.00
C ASN A 72 -8.13 3.05 -25.23
N VAL A 73 -8.75 4.08 -25.76
CA VAL A 73 -9.52 4.03 -27.00
C VAL A 73 -8.89 5.00 -28.00
N LEU A 74 -8.40 4.46 -29.10
CA LEU A 74 -7.71 5.26 -30.12
C LEU A 74 -8.59 6.44 -30.60
N ASN A 75 -8.02 7.64 -30.59
CA ASN A 75 -8.68 8.90 -30.94
C ASN A 75 -9.79 9.36 -29.98
N ASP A 76 -9.96 8.72 -28.83
CA ASP A 76 -10.86 9.21 -27.78
C ASP A 76 -10.04 9.86 -26.65
N LYS A 77 -9.96 11.18 -26.65
CA LYS A 77 -9.25 11.97 -25.63
C LYS A 77 -9.86 11.89 -24.22
N PHE A 78 -11.02 11.29 -24.10
CA PHE A 78 -11.71 11.09 -22.82
C PHE A 78 -11.60 9.66 -22.31
N SER A 79 -10.87 8.81 -23.01
CA SER A 79 -10.50 7.48 -22.52
C SER A 79 -9.24 7.54 -21.67
N LEU A 80 -8.95 6.44 -21.01
CA LEU A 80 -7.69 6.24 -20.28
C LEU A 80 -6.55 6.08 -21.29
N GLU A 81 -5.54 6.98 -21.30
CA GLU A 81 -4.47 6.91 -22.30
C GLU A 81 -3.47 5.78 -22.09
N ASN A 82 -3.36 5.28 -20.85
CA ASN A 82 -2.49 4.16 -20.52
C ASN A 82 -3.24 3.08 -19.73
N ASN A 83 -3.16 1.84 -20.19
CA ASN A 83 -3.88 0.72 -19.61
C ASN A 83 -3.24 0.17 -18.31
N PHE A 84 -1.98 0.51 -18.03
CA PHE A 84 -1.30 -0.01 -16.85
C PHE A 84 -1.61 0.87 -15.63
N VAL A 85 -2.49 0.38 -14.74
CA VAL A 85 -3.03 1.11 -13.60
C VAL A 85 -2.48 0.55 -12.30
N GLU A 86 -1.71 1.34 -11.54
CA GLU A 86 -1.06 0.90 -10.31
C GLU A 86 -1.50 1.63 -9.05
N ALA A 87 -2.14 2.79 -9.17
CA ALA A 87 -2.60 3.55 -8.01
C ALA A 87 -4.01 4.08 -8.21
N LEU A 88 -4.81 4.02 -7.17
CA LEU A 88 -6.19 4.50 -7.15
C LEU A 88 -6.48 5.22 -5.83
N ILE A 89 -7.22 6.30 -5.91
CA ILE A 89 -7.83 6.94 -4.75
C ILE A 89 -9.13 7.62 -5.15
N GLU A 90 -10.11 7.66 -4.24
CA GLU A 90 -11.28 8.51 -4.39
C GLU A 90 -11.02 9.88 -3.79
N GLU A 91 -11.24 10.95 -4.58
CA GLU A 91 -11.14 12.34 -4.16
C GLU A 91 -12.26 13.14 -4.78
N ASP A 92 -13.02 13.88 -3.96
CA ASP A 92 -14.17 14.71 -4.38
C ASP A 92 -15.14 13.96 -5.31
N GLN A 93 -15.51 12.72 -4.95
CA GLN A 93 -16.37 11.80 -5.69
C GLN A 93 -15.80 11.31 -7.03
N ASN A 94 -14.62 11.77 -7.45
CA ASN A 94 -13.90 11.31 -8.62
C ASN A 94 -12.91 10.20 -8.25
N ILE A 95 -12.52 9.39 -9.23
CA ILE A 95 -11.45 8.41 -9.05
C ILE A 95 -10.18 8.94 -9.70
N TRP A 96 -9.16 9.11 -8.91
CA TRP A 96 -7.83 9.45 -9.39
C TRP A 96 -7.09 8.17 -9.72
N VAL A 97 -6.55 8.11 -10.93
CA VAL A 97 -6.02 6.90 -11.54
C VAL A 97 -4.56 7.12 -11.91
N GLY A 98 -3.68 6.51 -11.15
CA GLY A 98 -2.24 6.52 -11.42
C GLY A 98 -1.85 5.42 -12.40
N THR A 99 -1.17 5.80 -13.47
CA THR A 99 -0.73 4.92 -14.54
C THR A 99 0.78 4.97 -14.74
N ASN A 100 1.33 4.16 -15.67
CA ASN A 100 2.73 4.23 -16.06
C ASN A 100 3.12 5.53 -16.79
N SER A 101 2.16 6.35 -17.21
CA SER A 101 2.41 7.59 -17.95
C SER A 101 1.68 8.79 -17.37
N GLY A 102 1.54 8.81 -16.05
CA GLY A 102 0.98 9.96 -15.35
C GLY A 102 -0.34 9.69 -14.66
N LEU A 103 -0.97 10.77 -14.25
CA LEU A 103 -2.14 10.79 -13.40
C LEU A 103 -3.38 11.24 -14.17
N TYR A 104 -4.47 10.47 -14.03
CA TYR A 104 -5.77 10.74 -14.67
C TYR A 104 -6.85 10.87 -13.61
N ILE A 105 -7.88 11.63 -13.93
CA ILE A 105 -9.08 11.78 -13.10
C ILE A 105 -10.27 11.24 -13.89
N TYR A 106 -10.94 10.24 -13.33
CA TYR A 106 -12.22 9.75 -13.83
C TYR A 106 -13.36 10.54 -13.18
N ASP A 107 -14.07 11.27 -13.99
CA ASP A 107 -15.28 12.00 -13.60
C ASP A 107 -16.51 11.06 -13.71
N ARG A 108 -17.13 10.79 -12.57
CA ARG A 108 -18.30 9.91 -12.49
C ARG A 108 -19.54 10.49 -13.19
N ALA A 109 -19.70 11.80 -13.17
CA ALA A 109 -20.89 12.44 -13.73
C ALA A 109 -20.93 12.33 -15.26
N THR A 110 -19.76 12.38 -15.89
CA THR A 110 -19.62 12.34 -17.35
C THR A 110 -19.16 10.99 -17.88
N ASP A 111 -18.70 10.07 -16.99
CA ASP A 111 -18.10 8.78 -17.33
C ASP A 111 -16.86 8.93 -18.24
N ARG A 112 -16.01 9.94 -17.95
CA ARG A 112 -14.86 10.33 -18.77
C ARG A 112 -13.60 10.48 -17.95
N PHE A 113 -12.46 10.31 -18.62
CA PHE A 113 -11.15 10.59 -18.07
C PHE A 113 -10.63 11.93 -18.56
N SER A 114 -9.87 12.60 -17.71
CA SER A 114 -9.04 13.75 -18.05
C SER A 114 -7.65 13.56 -17.48
N TYR A 115 -6.65 14.04 -18.18
CA TYR A 115 -5.29 14.10 -17.64
C TYR A 115 -5.21 15.12 -16.50
N PHE A 116 -4.45 14.81 -15.46
CA PHE A 116 -4.15 15.76 -14.39
C PHE A 116 -3.13 16.79 -14.89
N ASP A 117 -3.60 17.95 -15.32
CA ASP A 117 -2.83 18.98 -16.03
C ASP A 117 -2.15 20.01 -15.11
N LYS A 118 -2.22 19.82 -13.79
CA LYS A 118 -1.56 20.74 -12.87
C LYS A 118 -0.04 20.62 -12.95
N THR A 119 0.62 21.76 -12.88
CA THR A 119 2.08 21.85 -12.88
C THR A 119 2.61 22.44 -11.58
N THR A 120 3.85 22.09 -11.25
CA THR A 120 4.60 22.81 -10.21
C THR A 120 4.87 24.26 -10.66
N GLN A 121 5.31 25.11 -9.74
CA GLN A 121 5.75 26.49 -10.08
C GLN A 121 6.86 26.53 -11.14
N TYR A 122 7.54 25.43 -11.41
CA TYR A 122 8.59 25.30 -12.43
C TYR A 122 8.07 24.64 -13.73
N GLY A 123 6.76 24.44 -13.87
CA GLY A 123 6.14 23.86 -15.06
C GLY A 123 6.30 22.33 -15.17
N VAL A 124 6.57 21.63 -14.09
CA VAL A 124 6.72 20.16 -14.09
C VAL A 124 5.36 19.50 -13.91
N TYR A 125 4.99 18.62 -14.85
CA TYR A 125 3.81 17.75 -14.78
C TYR A 125 4.12 16.43 -14.08
N VAL A 126 3.08 15.80 -13.52
CA VAL A 126 3.16 14.42 -13.03
C VAL A 126 2.97 13.48 -14.22
N SER A 127 4.07 13.05 -14.84
CA SER A 127 4.08 12.33 -16.12
C SER A 127 4.79 10.98 -16.11
N SER A 128 5.38 10.59 -14.98
CA SER A 128 6.00 9.28 -14.82
C SER A 128 5.06 8.27 -14.17
N GLU A 129 5.51 7.04 -14.04
CA GLU A 129 4.79 5.93 -13.42
C GLU A 129 4.39 6.27 -11.98
N ILE A 130 3.09 6.14 -11.67
CA ILE A 130 2.52 6.41 -10.36
C ILE A 130 2.40 5.13 -9.55
N LYS A 131 3.14 5.02 -8.47
CA LYS A 131 3.14 3.82 -7.61
C LYS A 131 2.10 3.88 -6.49
N LYS A 132 1.89 5.06 -5.93
CA LYS A 132 0.97 5.25 -4.80
C LYS A 132 0.40 6.65 -4.77
N ILE A 133 -0.85 6.77 -4.37
CA ILE A 133 -1.49 8.03 -4.05
C ILE A 133 -2.12 7.87 -2.66
N VAL A 134 -1.80 8.79 -1.75
CA VAL A 134 -2.33 8.80 -0.37
C VAL A 134 -2.84 10.18 -0.03
N LYS A 135 -4.06 10.25 0.49
CA LYS A 135 -4.59 11.47 1.10
C LYS A 135 -4.28 11.45 2.60
N THR A 136 -3.63 12.48 3.06
CA THR A 136 -3.32 12.67 4.48
C THR A 136 -4.45 13.38 5.20
N GLU A 137 -4.48 13.32 6.53
CA GLU A 137 -5.55 13.89 7.37
C GLU A 137 -5.75 15.40 7.16
N ASN A 138 -4.66 16.14 6.85
CA ASN A 138 -4.74 17.57 6.50
C ASN A 138 -5.26 17.84 5.08
N GLY A 139 -5.56 16.79 4.31
CA GLY A 139 -6.18 16.85 2.98
C GLY A 139 -5.20 16.90 1.82
N LEU A 140 -3.88 16.84 2.06
CA LEU A 140 -2.89 16.81 0.99
C LEU A 140 -2.85 15.44 0.31
N LEU A 141 -2.69 15.43 -1.01
CA LEU A 141 -2.46 14.22 -1.80
C LEU A 141 -0.96 14.04 -2.04
N TRP A 142 -0.43 12.93 -1.54
CA TRP A 142 0.95 12.52 -1.73
C TRP A 142 1.02 11.52 -2.87
N ILE A 143 1.83 11.82 -3.88
CA ILE A 143 1.91 11.06 -5.13
C ILE A 143 3.33 10.54 -5.29
N ALA A 144 3.50 9.23 -5.11
CA ALA A 144 4.76 8.53 -5.28
C ALA A 144 4.96 8.15 -6.75
N THR A 145 6.13 8.47 -7.31
CA THR A 145 6.43 8.16 -8.72
C THR A 145 7.75 7.43 -8.89
N LEU A 146 7.83 6.61 -9.94
CA LEU A 146 9.09 6.09 -10.45
C LEU A 146 9.58 6.96 -11.62
N GLY A 147 10.59 7.78 -11.36
CA GLY A 147 11.22 8.65 -12.33
C GLY A 147 11.22 10.14 -11.98
N GLN A 148 10.20 10.61 -11.27
CA GLN A 148 10.08 12.03 -10.88
C GLN A 148 10.07 12.25 -9.35
N GLY A 149 10.14 11.18 -8.55
CA GLY A 149 10.18 11.25 -7.09
C GLY A 149 8.80 11.48 -6.46
N LEU A 150 8.71 12.39 -5.52
CA LEU A 150 7.51 12.64 -4.72
C LEU A 150 6.87 13.99 -5.08
N PHE A 151 5.57 13.95 -5.38
CA PHE A 151 4.75 15.15 -5.49
C PHE A 151 3.75 15.24 -4.33
N ILE A 152 3.43 16.47 -3.95
CA ILE A 152 2.38 16.79 -2.98
C ILE A 152 1.45 17.80 -3.62
N TYR A 153 0.16 17.47 -3.66
CA TYR A 153 -0.88 18.32 -4.21
C TYR A 153 -1.86 18.73 -3.11
N ASP A 154 -2.14 20.01 -3.05
CA ASP A 154 -3.19 20.57 -2.19
C ASP A 154 -4.44 20.84 -3.03
N PRO A 155 -5.52 20.04 -2.88
CA PRO A 155 -6.75 20.25 -3.64
C PRO A 155 -7.46 21.59 -3.33
N LYS A 156 -7.24 22.15 -2.13
CA LYS A 156 -7.89 23.40 -1.71
C LYS A 156 -7.31 24.63 -2.39
N THR A 157 -5.99 24.62 -2.56
CA THR A 157 -5.25 25.73 -3.19
C THR A 157 -4.88 25.47 -4.63
N GLU A 158 -5.12 24.23 -5.10
CA GLU A 158 -4.71 23.71 -6.41
C GLU A 158 -3.20 23.79 -6.66
N VAL A 159 -2.40 23.79 -5.61
CA VAL A 159 -0.94 23.89 -5.71
C VAL A 159 -0.32 22.50 -5.76
N LEU A 160 0.46 22.25 -6.80
CA LEU A 160 1.31 21.07 -6.94
C LEU A 160 2.76 21.43 -6.60
N THR A 161 3.37 20.68 -5.70
CA THR A 161 4.80 20.80 -5.37
C THR A 161 5.51 19.47 -5.64
N GLN A 162 6.73 19.55 -6.18
CA GLN A 162 7.63 18.40 -6.25
C GLN A 162 8.62 18.52 -5.10
N ASN A 163 8.76 17.45 -4.32
CA ASN A 163 9.69 17.46 -3.21
C ASN A 163 11.14 17.46 -3.73
N SER A 164 11.99 18.31 -3.14
CA SER A 164 13.38 18.51 -3.57
C SER A 164 14.35 17.40 -3.13
N ILE A 165 13.87 16.32 -2.53
CA ILE A 165 14.73 15.20 -2.16
C ILE A 165 15.25 14.53 -3.43
N GLN A 166 16.56 14.29 -3.45
CA GLN A 166 17.29 13.74 -4.60
C GLN A 166 16.99 12.24 -4.85
N THR A 167 15.72 11.84 -4.72
CA THR A 167 15.28 10.49 -5.10
C THR A 167 14.23 10.57 -6.19
N SER A 168 14.49 9.88 -7.29
CA SER A 168 13.53 9.78 -8.40
C SER A 168 12.62 8.57 -8.27
N PHE A 169 12.93 7.64 -7.36
CA PHE A 169 12.26 6.33 -7.28
C PHE A 169 11.57 6.17 -5.93
N VAL A 170 10.32 6.60 -5.87
CA VAL A 170 9.44 6.48 -4.70
C VAL A 170 8.42 5.38 -4.95
N TRP A 171 8.28 4.45 -4.00
CA TRP A 171 7.46 3.26 -4.18
C TRP A 171 6.16 3.28 -3.37
N ASP A 172 6.21 3.66 -2.11
CA ASP A 172 5.05 3.66 -1.22
C ASP A 172 5.05 4.86 -0.28
N VAL A 173 3.87 5.23 0.18
CA VAL A 173 3.63 6.34 1.10
C VAL A 173 2.66 5.90 2.18
N CYS A 174 2.98 6.19 3.43
CA CYS A 174 2.13 5.89 4.58
C CYS A 174 2.10 7.05 5.57
N GLN A 175 0.92 7.55 5.91
CA GLN A 175 0.78 8.48 7.02
C GLN A 175 0.95 7.74 8.35
N SER A 176 1.66 8.36 9.32
CA SER A 176 1.83 7.80 10.65
C SER A 176 0.50 7.71 11.40
N TYR A 177 0.41 6.82 12.39
CA TYR A 177 -0.77 6.62 13.21
C TYR A 177 -1.21 7.92 13.93
N ASP A 178 -0.26 8.70 14.45
CA ASP A 178 -0.50 10.00 15.09
C ASP A 178 -0.78 11.15 14.13
N LYS A 179 -0.81 10.86 12.82
CA LYS A 179 -1.07 11.79 11.69
C LYS A 179 -0.05 12.93 11.50
N LYS A 180 1.02 12.96 12.30
CA LYS A 180 2.02 14.05 12.30
C LYS A 180 3.19 13.82 11.36
N LYS A 181 3.31 12.61 10.81
CA LYS A 181 4.41 12.22 9.92
C LYS A 181 3.89 11.48 8.71
N VAL A 182 4.70 11.51 7.66
CA VAL A 182 4.50 10.70 6.46
C VAL A 182 5.80 9.94 6.17
N TYR A 183 5.68 8.64 6.08
CA TYR A 183 6.77 7.75 5.69
C TYR A 183 6.68 7.47 4.19
N VAL A 184 7.83 7.56 3.53
CA VAL A 184 7.94 7.41 2.08
C VAL A 184 9.06 6.43 1.79
N SER A 185 8.74 5.32 1.12
CA SER A 185 9.76 4.36 0.73
C SER A 185 10.45 4.77 -0.56
N SER A 186 11.78 4.72 -0.57
CA SER A 186 12.61 4.99 -1.73
C SER A 186 13.49 3.80 -2.05
N LEU A 187 13.65 3.50 -3.33
CA LEU A 187 14.55 2.42 -3.77
C LEU A 187 16.04 2.77 -3.56
N GLN A 188 16.36 4.05 -3.40
CA GLN A 188 17.75 4.53 -3.30
C GLN A 188 18.11 4.96 -1.89
N GLU A 189 17.17 5.64 -1.19
CA GLU A 189 17.44 6.34 0.06
C GLU A 189 16.87 5.60 1.29
N GLY A 190 16.25 4.44 1.10
CA GLY A 190 15.60 3.68 2.15
C GLY A 190 14.24 4.26 2.54
N LEU A 191 13.99 4.49 3.83
CA LEU A 191 12.75 5.07 4.32
C LEU A 191 12.95 6.55 4.68
N LEU A 192 12.22 7.41 4.00
CA LEU A 192 12.20 8.85 4.25
C LEU A 192 11.05 9.19 5.20
N CYS A 193 11.27 10.16 6.08
CA CYS A 193 10.26 10.65 7.01
C CYS A 193 10.08 12.17 6.83
N PHE A 194 8.83 12.57 6.69
CA PHE A 194 8.39 13.95 6.54
C PHE A 194 7.44 14.34 7.66
N ASP A 195 7.24 15.63 7.90
CA ASP A 195 6.06 16.11 8.60
C ASP A 195 4.81 16.06 7.69
N GLU A 196 3.64 16.33 8.25
CA GLU A 196 2.36 16.30 7.51
C GLU A 196 2.25 17.33 6.38
N ASN A 197 3.14 18.34 6.35
CA ASN A 197 3.16 19.41 5.35
C ASN A 197 4.21 19.19 4.24
N GLY A 198 4.95 18.07 4.31
CA GLY A 198 5.95 17.72 3.29
C GLY A 198 7.35 18.23 3.56
N LYS A 199 7.63 18.76 4.76
CA LYS A 199 9.00 19.11 5.16
C LYS A 199 9.75 17.84 5.53
N PHE A 200 10.89 17.61 4.88
CA PHE A 200 11.78 16.49 5.21
C PHE A 200 12.31 16.59 6.64
N LEU A 201 12.24 15.51 7.39
CA LEU A 201 12.71 15.40 8.76
C LEU A 201 13.99 14.58 8.84
N GLN A 202 13.97 13.36 8.31
CA GLN A 202 15.12 12.44 8.33
C GLN A 202 14.94 11.28 7.37
N SER A 203 16.03 10.56 7.12
CA SER A 203 16.01 9.26 6.43
C SER A 203 16.49 8.15 7.34
N TYR A 204 15.98 6.94 7.10
CA TYR A 204 16.44 5.70 7.73
C TYR A 204 17.05 4.83 6.63
N LYS A 205 18.36 4.56 6.74
CA LYS A 205 19.02 3.53 5.94
C LYS A 205 18.64 2.19 6.53
N VAL A 206 17.59 1.59 5.99
CA VAL A 206 17.02 0.36 6.52
C VAL A 206 17.90 -0.81 6.11
N SER A 207 18.57 -1.41 7.08
CA SER A 207 19.45 -2.57 6.90
C SER A 207 19.25 -3.59 8.01
N SER A 208 19.72 -4.82 7.81
CA SER A 208 19.71 -5.85 8.86
C SER A 208 20.77 -5.62 9.94
N ASP A 209 21.80 -4.83 9.62
CA ASP A 209 22.93 -4.51 10.51
C ASP A 209 23.26 -3.02 10.38
N VAL A 210 23.49 -2.36 11.50
CA VAL A 210 23.90 -0.93 11.56
C VAL A 210 25.20 -0.63 10.79
N ASN A 211 26.06 -1.63 10.61
CA ASN A 211 27.33 -1.50 9.90
C ASN A 211 27.22 -1.87 8.41
N SER A 212 26.06 -2.31 7.93
CA SER A 212 25.86 -2.66 6.53
C SER A 212 25.74 -1.39 5.67
N SER A 213 26.46 -1.37 4.55
CA SER A 213 26.28 -0.36 3.50
C SER A 213 25.03 -0.60 2.66
N ASP A 214 24.48 -1.81 2.72
CA ASP A 214 23.35 -2.23 1.90
C ASP A 214 22.04 -1.88 2.59
N SER A 215 21.20 -1.12 1.92
CA SER A 215 19.84 -0.85 2.38
C SER A 215 18.82 -1.74 1.67
N TYR A 216 17.76 -2.10 2.39
CA TYR A 216 16.65 -2.82 1.78
C TYR A 216 15.87 -1.93 0.82
N LYS A 217 15.51 -2.49 -0.34
CA LYS A 217 14.54 -1.90 -1.25
C LYS A 217 13.14 -2.13 -0.68
N ILE A 218 12.60 -1.11 -0.02
CA ILE A 218 11.33 -1.19 0.67
C ILE A 218 10.19 -1.10 -0.35
N ASN A 219 9.35 -2.13 -0.42
CA ASN A 219 8.20 -2.20 -1.33
C ASN A 219 6.93 -1.61 -0.69
N CYS A 220 6.76 -1.75 0.62
CA CYS A 220 5.59 -1.23 1.33
C CYS A 220 5.93 -0.82 2.75
N VAL A 221 5.21 0.17 3.25
CA VAL A 221 5.33 0.69 4.62
C VAL A 221 3.95 0.85 5.24
N LEU A 222 3.83 0.49 6.52
CA LEU A 222 2.60 0.59 7.29
C LEU A 222 2.93 1.04 8.72
N ASP A 223 2.27 2.09 9.21
CA ASP A 223 2.34 2.46 10.63
C ASP A 223 1.10 1.94 11.35
N VAL A 224 1.31 1.05 12.30
CA VAL A 224 0.27 0.49 13.16
C VAL A 224 0.54 0.93 14.57
N GLU A 225 -0.27 1.87 15.08
CA GLU A 225 -0.20 2.35 16.47
C GLU A 225 1.19 2.89 16.88
N GLY A 226 1.91 3.48 15.91
CA GLY A 226 3.24 4.02 16.11
C GLY A 226 4.37 3.02 15.88
N GLU A 227 4.08 1.78 15.54
CA GLU A 227 5.05 0.81 15.05
C GLU A 227 5.12 0.86 13.53
N VAL A 228 6.29 1.15 12.98
CA VAL A 228 6.50 1.21 11.54
C VAL A 228 6.95 -0.16 11.02
N TRP A 229 6.08 -0.77 10.23
CA TRP A 229 6.28 -2.05 9.60
C TRP A 229 6.70 -1.88 8.15
N LEU A 230 7.62 -2.70 7.69
CA LEU A 230 8.24 -2.63 6.38
C LEU A 230 8.18 -3.98 5.69
N GLY A 231 7.79 -3.97 4.42
CA GLY A 231 7.93 -5.09 3.53
C GLY A 231 8.96 -4.79 2.44
N ALA A 232 9.85 -5.76 2.18
CA ALA A 232 10.87 -5.60 1.14
C ALA A 232 11.11 -6.89 0.36
N GLY A 233 12.02 -6.85 -0.61
CA GLY A 233 12.56 -8.02 -1.26
C GLY A 233 13.30 -8.94 -0.27
N ASN A 234 13.74 -10.11 -0.76
CA ASN A 234 14.53 -11.07 0.02
C ASN A 234 13.85 -11.55 1.31
N ASN A 235 12.55 -11.79 1.23
CA ASN A 235 11.75 -12.29 2.37
C ASN A 235 11.75 -11.34 3.59
N LEU A 236 11.75 -10.05 3.46
CA LEU A 236 11.73 -9.14 4.59
C LEU A 236 10.31 -8.74 4.99
N LEU A 237 9.87 -9.16 6.17
CA LEU A 237 8.88 -8.48 6.99
C LEU A 237 9.59 -7.95 8.22
N GLY A 238 9.61 -6.65 8.44
CA GLY A 238 10.37 -6.07 9.51
C GLY A 238 9.69 -4.91 10.23
N ARG A 239 10.09 -4.69 11.48
CA ARG A 239 9.69 -3.53 12.26
C ARG A 239 10.88 -2.59 12.44
N LEU A 240 10.68 -1.32 12.10
CA LEU A 240 11.72 -0.29 12.21
C LEU A 240 11.97 0.10 13.67
N ASN A 241 13.19 -0.01 14.11
CA ASN A 241 13.66 0.70 15.28
C ASN A 241 14.04 2.14 14.89
N ARG A 242 13.21 3.10 15.27
CA ARG A 242 13.40 4.52 14.88
C ARG A 242 14.60 5.19 15.54
N GLN A 243 15.16 4.62 16.60
CA GLN A 243 16.34 5.18 17.27
C GLN A 243 17.64 4.77 16.58
N THR A 244 17.72 3.54 16.13
CA THR A 244 18.94 2.96 15.52
C THR A 244 18.88 2.96 13.99
N GLY A 245 17.68 3.04 13.40
CA GLY A 245 17.46 2.86 11.96
C GLY A 245 17.51 1.39 11.51
N THR A 246 17.71 0.46 12.45
CA THR A 246 17.73 -0.98 12.12
C THR A 246 16.33 -1.56 12.03
N VAL A 247 16.20 -2.68 11.33
CA VAL A 247 14.96 -3.43 11.21
C VAL A 247 15.07 -4.75 11.93
N GLU A 248 14.17 -4.98 12.87
CA GLU A 248 13.93 -6.30 13.44
C GLU A 248 13.17 -7.13 12.41
N ASN A 249 13.82 -8.14 11.83
CA ASN A 249 13.25 -9.00 10.79
C ASN A 249 12.53 -10.19 11.43
N TYR A 250 11.30 -10.44 11.00
CA TYR A 250 10.43 -11.52 11.51
C TYR A 250 10.31 -12.70 10.55
N MET A 251 11.23 -12.85 9.63
CA MET A 251 11.20 -14.00 8.71
C MET A 251 11.15 -15.32 9.45
N ALA A 252 10.21 -16.17 9.07
CA ALA A 252 10.29 -17.59 9.37
C ALA A 252 11.26 -18.23 8.37
N PRO A 253 12.38 -18.82 8.83
CA PRO A 253 13.37 -19.43 7.93
C PRO A 253 12.81 -20.54 7.03
N SER A 254 11.69 -21.15 7.46
CA SER A 254 10.98 -22.22 6.73
C SER A 254 10.03 -21.72 5.64
N LEU A 255 9.72 -20.42 5.60
CA LEU A 255 8.79 -19.84 4.64
C LEU A 255 9.54 -19.01 3.61
N ASN A 256 9.41 -19.39 2.36
CA ASN A 256 9.94 -18.60 1.24
C ASN A 256 8.82 -17.69 0.71
N PHE A 257 8.72 -16.48 1.23
CA PHE A 257 7.69 -15.53 0.83
C PHE A 257 7.97 -14.88 -0.54
N GLY A 258 9.21 -14.88 -1.00
CA GLY A 258 9.63 -13.98 -2.04
C GLY A 258 9.69 -12.53 -1.52
N ALA A 259 9.24 -11.56 -2.28
CA ALA A 259 9.14 -10.19 -1.82
C ALA A 259 7.81 -9.96 -1.09
N VAL A 260 7.87 -9.22 0.02
CA VAL A 260 6.66 -8.66 0.66
C VAL A 260 6.22 -7.45 -0.15
N ARG A 261 4.99 -7.49 -0.67
CA ARG A 261 4.43 -6.49 -1.59
C ARG A 261 3.43 -5.54 -0.94
N SER A 262 2.70 -6.02 0.06
CA SER A 262 1.68 -5.22 0.73
C SER A 262 1.51 -5.63 2.18
N LEU A 263 1.13 -4.67 3.00
CA LEU A 263 0.83 -4.85 4.42
C LEU A 263 -0.52 -4.22 4.71
N LEU A 264 -1.32 -4.91 5.53
CA LEU A 264 -2.61 -4.40 5.98
C LEU A 264 -2.83 -4.79 7.45
N LYS A 265 -3.26 -3.86 8.29
CA LYS A 265 -3.75 -4.15 9.63
C LYS A 265 -5.06 -4.92 9.50
N TYR A 266 -5.09 -6.17 9.98
CA TYR A 266 -6.28 -7.02 9.94
C TYR A 266 -7.07 -6.94 11.25
N THR A 267 -6.39 -7.15 12.37
CA THR A 267 -6.92 -6.94 13.73
C THR A 267 -5.95 -6.07 14.52
N GLU A 268 -6.20 -5.86 15.81
CA GLU A 268 -5.25 -5.15 16.67
C GLU A 268 -3.87 -5.81 16.70
N ASN A 269 -3.84 -7.15 16.73
CA ASN A 269 -2.59 -7.91 16.86
C ASN A 269 -2.13 -8.59 15.56
N GLU A 270 -2.86 -8.44 14.46
CA GLU A 270 -2.58 -9.20 13.25
C GLU A 270 -2.42 -8.33 12.01
N LEU A 271 -1.42 -8.66 11.20
CA LEU A 271 -1.17 -8.10 9.89
C LEU A 271 -1.45 -9.14 8.81
N LEU A 272 -2.15 -8.74 7.77
CA LEU A 272 -2.13 -9.45 6.49
C LEU A 272 -0.90 -9.03 5.70
N VAL A 273 -0.12 -10.01 5.28
CA VAL A 273 1.15 -9.85 4.58
C VAL A 273 1.02 -10.46 3.19
N GLY A 274 0.86 -9.59 2.19
CA GLY A 274 0.82 -10.01 0.79
C GLY A 274 2.22 -10.15 0.21
N THR A 275 2.51 -11.29 -0.40
CA THR A 275 3.85 -11.64 -0.90
C THR A 275 3.78 -12.20 -2.32
N ASP A 276 4.95 -12.38 -2.97
CA ASP A 276 5.01 -13.04 -4.27
C ASP A 276 4.47 -14.48 -4.24
N ASN A 277 4.53 -15.15 -3.07
CA ASN A 277 4.17 -16.57 -2.92
C ASN A 277 2.88 -16.80 -2.12
N GLY A 278 2.11 -15.74 -1.86
CA GLY A 278 0.80 -15.87 -1.23
C GLY A 278 0.51 -14.82 -0.17
N LEU A 279 -0.61 -15.04 0.52
CA LEU A 279 -1.09 -14.21 1.61
C LEU A 279 -0.82 -14.93 2.93
N TYR A 280 -0.23 -14.23 3.88
CA TYR A 280 0.09 -14.73 5.21
C TYR A 280 -0.55 -13.85 6.28
N LEU A 281 -0.86 -14.46 7.41
CA LEU A 281 -1.29 -13.77 8.61
C LEU A 281 -0.12 -13.76 9.60
N PHE A 282 0.27 -12.57 10.06
CA PHE A 282 1.34 -12.39 11.03
C PHE A 282 0.78 -11.82 12.32
N ASN A 283 1.03 -12.50 13.43
CA ASN A 283 0.66 -12.04 14.76
C ASN A 283 1.78 -11.18 15.36
N ARG A 284 1.49 -9.90 15.64
CA ARG A 284 2.45 -8.90 16.12
C ARG A 284 2.93 -9.17 17.54
N GLU A 285 2.10 -9.77 18.39
CA GLU A 285 2.39 -10.05 19.79
C GLU A 285 3.26 -11.30 19.93
N SER A 286 2.82 -12.42 19.35
CA SER A 286 3.60 -13.67 19.37
C SER A 286 4.77 -13.66 18.38
N LYS A 287 4.81 -12.71 17.44
CA LYS A 287 5.83 -12.60 16.38
C LYS A 287 5.90 -13.84 15.49
N THR A 288 4.77 -14.46 15.24
CA THR A 288 4.65 -15.70 14.46
C THR A 288 3.70 -15.54 13.29
N PHE A 289 3.95 -16.31 12.24
CA PHE A 289 3.00 -16.49 11.13
C PHE A 289 2.04 -17.63 11.45
N LEU A 290 0.78 -17.43 11.04
CA LEU A 290 -0.32 -18.37 11.20
C LEU A 290 -0.73 -18.93 9.84
#